data_ad207f640edbd1e4e3a68021a05a4156
#
_entry.id   ad207f640edbd1e4e3a68021a05a4156
#
_cell.length_a   1.000
_cell.length_b   1.000
_cell.length_c   1.000
_cell.angle_alpha   90.00
_cell.angle_beta   90.00
_cell.angle_gamma   90.00
#
_symmetry.space_group_name_H-M   'P 1'
#
loop_
_entity.id
_entity.type
_entity.pdbx_description
1 polymer ?
#
loop_
_entity_poly.entity_id
_entity_poly.type
_entity_poly.pdbx_seq_one_letter_code
_entity_poly.pdbx_strand_id
1 'polypeptide(L)'
;RTWNEHVGSVVSSRQTWQVVGILSLLIVLAAVGGLIHIGSQSKFVPYVVEVDKLGQAVAVAPAQRAAAVDQRVVHASVASFVSDARLVTPDVALQRKAVFKVYSVLSPNDPATAKTNEWLNGNADASPFKRAAKEMVNIEITSVIPQSPDTWQVDWTETTRDRQGALKGQPVPMRALVTVYTAEPTSQTTDEQLRNNPMGIY
;
A
#
# COMPACT_ATOMS: atom_id res chain seq x y z
N ARG A 1 15.85 61.77 -46.07
CA ARG A 1 15.55 60.32 -46.24
C ARG A 1 16.19 59.51 -45.12
N THR A 2 17.40 59.83 -44.68
CA THR A 2 18.19 59.05 -43.72
C THR A 2 17.66 59.06 -42.26
N TRP A 3 16.87 60.07 -41.84
CA TRP A 3 16.37 60.16 -40.47
C TRP A 3 15.17 59.22 -40.20
N ASN A 4 14.26 59.12 -41.18
CA ASN A 4 13.11 58.22 -41.07
C ASN A 4 13.51 56.73 -41.14
N GLU A 5 14.60 56.40 -41.85
CA GLU A 5 15.13 55.04 -41.90
C GLU A 5 15.77 54.61 -40.56
N HIS A 6 16.46 55.57 -39.89
CA HIS A 6 17.05 55.33 -38.58
C HIS A 6 16.00 55.08 -37.49
N VAL A 7 14.93 55.90 -37.46
CA VAL A 7 13.85 55.76 -36.47
C VAL A 7 13.05 54.48 -36.74
N GLY A 8 12.83 54.13 -37.99
CA GLY A 8 12.17 52.87 -38.40
C GLY A 8 12.94 51.63 -37.96
N SER A 9 14.29 51.62 -38.09
CA SER A 9 15.14 50.51 -37.68
C SER A 9 15.16 50.32 -36.14
N VAL A 10 15.18 51.40 -35.39
CA VAL A 10 15.14 51.35 -33.90
C VAL A 10 13.81 50.82 -33.40
N VAL A 11 12.68 51.26 -33.97
CA VAL A 11 11.34 50.76 -33.60
C VAL A 11 11.17 49.31 -33.98
N SER A 12 11.61 48.88 -35.14
CA SER A 12 11.60 47.45 -35.56
C SER A 12 12.46 46.59 -34.64
N SER A 13 13.66 47.04 -34.31
CA SER A 13 14.54 46.34 -33.36
C SER A 13 13.91 46.18 -31.97
N ARG A 14 13.25 47.23 -31.47
CA ARG A 14 12.54 47.18 -30.17
C ARG A 14 11.40 46.15 -30.18
N GLN A 15 10.62 46.10 -31.25
CA GLN A 15 9.53 45.09 -31.37
C GLN A 15 10.08 43.67 -31.45
N THR A 16 11.16 43.45 -32.19
CA THR A 16 11.83 42.15 -32.26
C THR A 16 12.30 41.68 -30.89
N TRP A 17 12.96 42.57 -30.12
CA TRP A 17 13.40 42.24 -28.77
C TRP A 17 12.25 41.97 -27.80
N GLN A 18 11.11 42.66 -27.91
CA GLN A 18 9.90 42.38 -27.16
C GLN A 18 9.32 41.01 -27.47
N VAL A 19 9.23 40.64 -28.76
CA VAL A 19 8.75 39.33 -29.17
C VAL A 19 9.67 38.21 -28.67
N VAL A 20 10.97 38.39 -28.80
CA VAL A 20 11.97 37.41 -28.30
C VAL A 20 11.85 37.28 -26.77
N GLY A 21 11.67 38.40 -26.06
CA GLY A 21 11.51 38.38 -24.59
C GLY A 21 10.24 37.62 -24.16
N ILE A 22 9.11 37.86 -24.81
CA ILE A 22 7.87 37.15 -24.52
C ILE A 22 7.98 35.65 -24.86
N LEU A 23 8.59 35.32 -26.00
CA LEU A 23 8.79 33.93 -26.41
C LEU A 23 9.69 33.19 -25.42
N SER A 24 10.76 33.81 -24.97
CA SER A 24 11.68 33.25 -23.96
C SER A 24 10.95 33.01 -22.63
N LEU A 25 10.11 33.94 -22.20
CA LEU A 25 9.32 33.78 -20.98
C LEU A 25 8.35 32.60 -21.05
N LEU A 26 7.68 32.44 -22.21
CA LEU A 26 6.77 31.30 -22.42
C LEU A 26 7.51 29.96 -22.41
N ILE A 27 8.70 29.90 -23.00
CA ILE A 27 9.56 28.69 -22.97
C ILE A 27 9.95 28.37 -21.54
N VAL A 28 10.37 29.34 -20.76
CA VAL A 28 10.72 29.16 -19.34
C VAL A 28 9.53 28.66 -18.52
N LEU A 29 8.34 29.26 -18.71
CA LEU A 29 7.11 28.81 -18.03
C LEU A 29 6.77 27.37 -18.41
N ALA A 30 6.85 27.01 -19.68
CA ALA A 30 6.61 25.65 -20.14
C ALA A 30 7.63 24.66 -19.55
N ALA A 31 8.92 25.03 -19.49
CA ALA A 31 9.96 24.22 -18.90
C ALA A 31 9.77 24.01 -17.39
N VAL A 32 9.43 25.06 -16.65
CA VAL A 32 9.13 24.97 -15.20
C VAL A 32 7.89 24.10 -14.97
N GLY A 33 6.84 24.31 -15.74
CA GLY A 33 5.63 23.46 -15.66
C GLY A 33 5.93 21.99 -15.96
N GLY A 34 6.76 21.72 -16.96
CA GLY A 34 7.23 20.36 -17.27
C GLY A 34 8.05 19.73 -16.13
N LEU A 35 8.95 20.50 -15.52
CA LEU A 35 9.74 20.03 -14.37
C LEU A 35 8.86 19.73 -13.15
N ILE A 36 7.89 20.59 -12.86
CA ILE A 36 6.93 20.37 -11.77
C ILE A 36 6.11 19.11 -12.05
N HIS A 37 5.63 18.93 -13.29
CA HIS A 37 4.86 17.74 -13.67
C HIS A 37 5.69 16.46 -13.53
N ILE A 38 6.94 16.45 -13.99
CA ILE A 38 7.85 15.30 -13.86
C ILE A 38 8.22 15.06 -12.38
N GLY A 39 8.47 16.12 -11.61
CA GLY A 39 8.82 16.04 -10.19
C GLY A 39 7.64 15.59 -9.29
N SER A 40 6.41 15.83 -9.72
CA SER A 40 5.22 15.40 -9.00
C SER A 40 4.86 13.91 -9.26
N GLN A 41 5.49 13.27 -10.25
CA GLN A 41 5.30 11.84 -10.48
C GLN A 41 6.17 11.06 -9.49
N SER A 42 5.52 10.42 -8.51
CA SER A 42 6.19 9.49 -7.60
C SER A 42 6.75 8.32 -8.41
N LYS A 43 8.07 8.28 -8.57
CA LYS A 43 8.77 7.17 -9.24
C LYS A 43 9.18 6.11 -8.23
N PHE A 44 8.22 5.60 -7.47
CA PHE A 44 8.48 4.43 -6.66
C PHE A 44 8.49 3.20 -7.57
N VAL A 45 9.65 2.61 -7.79
CA VAL A 45 9.80 1.34 -8.48
C VAL A 45 10.05 0.28 -7.41
N PRO A 46 9.06 -0.53 -7.04
CA PRO A 46 9.30 -1.64 -6.13
C PRO A 46 10.23 -2.64 -6.82
N TYR A 47 11.31 -3.00 -6.14
CA TYR A 47 12.18 -4.08 -6.55
C TYR A 47 11.75 -5.36 -5.85
N VAL A 48 11.46 -6.39 -6.62
CA VAL A 48 11.25 -7.74 -6.09
C VAL A 48 12.59 -8.44 -6.11
N VAL A 49 13.06 -8.86 -4.94
CA VAL A 49 14.25 -9.69 -4.81
C VAL A 49 13.77 -11.13 -4.73
N GLU A 50 13.98 -11.89 -5.79
CA GLU A 50 13.76 -13.33 -5.77
C GLU A 50 14.95 -13.99 -5.06
N VAL A 51 14.68 -14.73 -3.98
CA VAL A 51 15.67 -15.43 -3.21
C VAL A 51 15.56 -16.94 -3.45
N ASP A 52 16.68 -17.60 -3.57
CA ASP A 52 16.73 -19.04 -3.68
C ASP A 52 16.48 -19.74 -2.31
N LYS A 53 16.49 -21.07 -2.33
CA LYS A 53 16.31 -21.89 -1.10
C LYS A 53 17.40 -21.67 -0.05
N LEU A 54 18.48 -21.01 -0.40
CA LEU A 54 19.62 -20.69 0.48
C LEU A 54 19.58 -19.23 0.96
N GLY A 55 18.55 -18.45 0.56
CA GLY A 55 18.41 -17.06 0.95
C GLY A 55 19.28 -16.09 0.16
N GLN A 56 19.90 -16.51 -0.96
CA GLN A 56 20.68 -15.64 -1.83
C GLN A 56 19.79 -14.99 -2.88
N ALA A 57 20.02 -13.69 -3.15
CA ALA A 57 19.30 -12.97 -4.19
C ALA A 57 19.68 -13.53 -5.57
N VAL A 58 18.72 -14.14 -6.25
CA VAL A 58 18.90 -14.73 -7.59
C VAL A 58 18.70 -13.68 -8.68
N ALA A 59 17.76 -12.75 -8.46
CA ALA A 59 17.50 -11.66 -9.39
C ALA A 59 17.02 -10.42 -8.63
N VAL A 60 17.49 -9.26 -9.10
CA VAL A 60 16.94 -7.96 -8.72
C VAL A 60 16.37 -7.36 -10.01
N ALA A 61 15.06 -7.39 -10.16
CA ALA A 61 14.39 -6.79 -11.30
C ALA A 61 13.36 -5.77 -10.83
N PRO A 62 13.15 -4.67 -11.58
CA PRO A 62 11.97 -3.85 -11.35
C PRO A 62 10.74 -4.73 -11.54
N ALA A 63 9.77 -4.61 -10.63
CA ALA A 63 8.51 -5.35 -10.73
C ALA A 63 7.89 -5.06 -12.11
N GLN A 64 7.96 -6.04 -13.01
CA GLN A 64 7.35 -5.93 -14.33
C GLN A 64 5.85 -6.04 -14.18
N ARG A 65 5.13 -5.18 -14.91
CA ARG A 65 3.68 -5.13 -14.96
C ARG A 65 3.08 -6.52 -15.15
N ALA A 66 2.20 -6.89 -14.22
CA ALA A 66 1.16 -7.90 -14.37
C ALA A 66 1.58 -9.28 -14.94
N ALA A 67 2.59 -9.91 -14.37
CA ALA A 67 2.51 -11.36 -14.23
C ALA A 67 1.49 -11.64 -13.13
N ALA A 68 0.60 -12.62 -13.35
CA ALA A 68 -0.33 -13.05 -12.30
C ALA A 68 0.49 -13.30 -11.02
N VAL A 69 0.07 -12.68 -9.92
CA VAL A 69 0.78 -12.82 -8.64
C VAL A 69 0.88 -14.30 -8.31
N ASP A 70 2.08 -14.78 -7.99
CA ASP A 70 2.30 -16.19 -7.66
C ASP A 70 1.34 -16.60 -6.53
N GLN A 71 0.62 -17.69 -6.72
CA GLN A 71 -0.35 -18.19 -5.74
C GLN A 71 0.27 -18.42 -4.36
N ARG A 72 1.58 -18.70 -4.28
CA ARG A 72 2.33 -18.80 -3.01
C ARG A 72 2.40 -17.47 -2.27
N VAL A 73 2.50 -16.35 -3.01
CA VAL A 73 2.49 -15.01 -2.44
C VAL A 73 1.10 -14.67 -1.92
N VAL A 74 0.06 -14.99 -2.71
CA VAL A 74 -1.34 -14.82 -2.27
C VAL A 74 -1.62 -15.63 -1.01
N HIS A 75 -1.22 -16.91 -0.99
CA HIS A 75 -1.34 -17.79 0.17
C HIS A 75 -0.70 -17.17 1.43
N ALA A 76 0.53 -16.68 1.32
CA ALA A 76 1.24 -16.05 2.44
C ALA A 76 0.58 -14.73 2.87
N SER A 77 0.09 -13.95 1.93
CA SER A 77 -0.62 -12.68 2.20
C SER A 77 -1.94 -12.91 2.93
N VAL A 78 -2.73 -13.90 2.50
CA VAL A 78 -3.99 -14.28 3.15
C VAL A 78 -3.76 -14.81 4.57
N ALA A 79 -2.76 -15.66 4.77
CA ALA A 79 -2.38 -16.13 6.10
C ALA A 79 -1.97 -14.97 7.03
N SER A 80 -1.13 -14.06 6.51
CA SER A 80 -0.68 -12.87 7.26
C SER A 80 -1.85 -11.95 7.61
N PHE A 81 -2.76 -11.70 6.66
CA PHE A 81 -3.95 -10.87 6.88
C PHE A 81 -4.79 -11.38 8.05
N VAL A 82 -5.13 -12.68 8.06
CA VAL A 82 -5.94 -13.26 9.16
C VAL A 82 -5.19 -13.19 10.48
N SER A 83 -3.91 -13.52 10.49
CA SER A 83 -3.08 -13.46 11.70
C SER A 83 -3.02 -12.03 12.26
N ASP A 84 -2.73 -11.04 11.41
CA ASP A 84 -2.62 -9.63 11.83
C ASP A 84 -3.98 -9.03 12.25
N ALA A 85 -5.08 -9.42 11.59
CA ALA A 85 -6.43 -8.94 11.90
C ALA A 85 -6.97 -9.47 13.24
N ARG A 86 -6.54 -10.66 13.65
CA ARG A 86 -7.05 -11.34 14.85
C ARG A 86 -6.10 -11.23 16.05
N LEU A 87 -4.85 -10.82 15.83
CA LEU A 87 -3.85 -10.65 16.87
C LEU A 87 -4.27 -9.63 17.93
N VAL A 88 -4.11 -10.00 19.21
CA VAL A 88 -4.18 -9.05 20.33
C VAL A 88 -2.93 -9.19 21.17
N THR A 89 -2.11 -8.14 21.20
CA THR A 89 -0.83 -8.13 21.93
C THR A 89 -0.68 -6.87 22.78
N PRO A 90 -0.07 -6.98 23.97
CA PRO A 90 0.23 -5.82 24.82
C PRO A 90 1.34 -4.92 24.24
N ASP A 91 2.11 -5.41 23.29
CA ASP A 91 3.08 -4.60 22.58
C ASP A 91 2.34 -3.66 21.60
N VAL A 92 2.24 -2.39 21.99
CA VAL A 92 1.52 -1.35 21.23
C VAL A 92 2.15 -1.13 19.85
N ALA A 93 3.47 -1.25 19.73
CA ALA A 93 4.16 -1.07 18.45
C ALA A 93 3.83 -2.22 17.49
N LEU A 94 3.87 -3.44 17.98
CA LEU A 94 3.49 -4.64 17.23
C LEU A 94 2.00 -4.61 16.84
N GLN A 95 1.11 -4.26 17.79
CA GLN A 95 -0.33 -4.14 17.54
C GLN A 95 -0.63 -3.10 16.46
N ARG A 96 0.02 -1.94 16.53
CA ARG A 96 -0.15 -0.89 15.51
C ARG A 96 0.33 -1.36 14.15
N LYS A 97 1.48 -2.02 14.10
CA LYS A 97 2.01 -2.58 12.84
C LYS A 97 1.06 -3.60 12.21
N ALA A 98 0.48 -4.49 13.02
CA ALA A 98 -0.51 -5.46 12.56
C ALA A 98 -1.76 -4.76 11.97
N VAL A 99 -2.31 -3.77 12.67
CA VAL A 99 -3.47 -3.00 12.19
C VAL A 99 -3.15 -2.27 10.87
N PHE A 100 -1.99 -1.64 10.76
CA PHE A 100 -1.58 -0.96 9.51
C PHE A 100 -1.43 -1.93 8.35
N LYS A 101 -0.88 -3.11 8.57
CA LYS A 101 -0.81 -4.16 7.54
C LYS A 101 -2.19 -4.60 7.07
N VAL A 102 -3.12 -4.81 8.00
CA VAL A 102 -4.51 -5.14 7.65
C VAL A 102 -5.12 -4.09 6.74
N TYR A 103 -5.02 -2.81 7.11
CA TYR A 103 -5.58 -1.74 6.29
C TYR A 103 -4.85 -1.51 4.95
N SER A 104 -3.59 -1.90 4.83
CA SER A 104 -2.85 -1.77 3.58
C SER A 104 -3.32 -2.71 2.47
N VAL A 105 -4.00 -3.80 2.83
CA VAL A 105 -4.58 -4.77 1.89
C VAL A 105 -6.10 -4.65 1.75
N LEU A 106 -6.69 -3.58 2.28
CA LEU A 106 -8.12 -3.30 2.20
C LEU A 106 -8.37 -2.08 1.32
N SER A 107 -9.22 -2.25 0.31
CA SER A 107 -9.70 -1.12 -0.50
C SER A 107 -10.86 -0.41 0.22
N PRO A 108 -10.91 0.94 0.22
CA PRO A 108 -11.94 1.71 0.93
C PRO A 108 -13.38 1.34 0.59
N ASN A 109 -13.63 0.90 -0.64
CA ASN A 109 -14.97 0.60 -1.15
C ASN A 109 -15.37 -0.87 -1.00
N ASP A 110 -14.50 -1.72 -0.48
CA ASP A 110 -14.77 -3.15 -0.39
C ASP A 110 -15.58 -3.51 0.87
N PRO A 111 -16.48 -4.49 0.78
CA PRO A 111 -17.23 -4.99 1.92
C PRO A 111 -16.34 -5.49 3.07
N ALA A 112 -15.14 -5.98 2.75
CA ALA A 112 -14.16 -6.42 3.72
C ALA A 112 -13.71 -5.27 4.63
N THR A 113 -13.57 -4.06 4.10
CA THR A 113 -13.20 -2.86 4.85
C THR A 113 -14.26 -2.50 5.89
N ALA A 114 -15.55 -2.54 5.49
CA ALA A 114 -16.67 -2.28 6.41
C ALA A 114 -16.70 -3.32 7.54
N LYS A 115 -16.56 -4.62 7.23
CA LYS A 115 -16.49 -5.70 8.23
C LYS A 115 -15.30 -5.58 9.16
N THR A 116 -14.14 -5.21 8.63
CA THR A 116 -12.92 -5.01 9.42
C THR A 116 -13.08 -3.81 10.36
N ASN A 117 -13.68 -2.72 9.89
CA ASN A 117 -13.98 -1.56 10.73
C ASN A 117 -14.96 -1.90 11.85
N GLU A 118 -16.02 -2.66 11.55
CA GLU A 118 -16.95 -3.15 12.55
C GLU A 118 -16.25 -4.05 13.58
N TRP A 119 -15.40 -4.96 13.11
CA TRP A 119 -14.62 -5.84 13.99
C TRP A 119 -13.65 -5.09 14.89
N LEU A 120 -12.91 -4.12 14.37
CA LEU A 120 -11.88 -3.41 15.12
C LEU A 120 -12.43 -2.25 15.97
N ASN A 121 -13.56 -1.65 15.58
CA ASN A 121 -14.07 -0.41 16.17
C ASN A 121 -15.57 -0.43 16.50
N GLY A 122 -16.30 -1.50 16.19
CA GLY A 122 -17.77 -1.57 16.28
C GLY A 122 -18.34 -1.43 17.69
N ASN A 123 -17.54 -1.77 18.70
CA ASN A 123 -17.88 -1.48 20.10
C ASN A 123 -16.60 -1.10 20.88
N ALA A 124 -16.80 -0.53 22.08
CA ALA A 124 -15.70 -0.05 22.90
C ALA A 124 -14.73 -1.15 23.34
N ASP A 125 -15.20 -2.39 23.44
CA ASP A 125 -14.40 -3.55 23.88
C ASP A 125 -13.83 -4.37 22.70
N ALA A 126 -14.23 -4.09 21.46
CA ALA A 126 -13.73 -4.79 20.27
C ALA A 126 -12.30 -4.38 19.89
N SER A 127 -11.93 -3.14 20.17
CA SER A 127 -10.61 -2.61 19.83
C SER A 127 -9.48 -3.49 20.38
N PRO A 128 -8.53 -3.96 19.54
CA PRO A 128 -7.43 -4.79 20.00
C PRO A 128 -6.54 -4.08 21.02
N PHE A 129 -6.42 -2.75 20.94
CA PHE A 129 -5.69 -1.95 21.93
C PHE A 129 -6.33 -1.97 23.31
N LYS A 130 -7.66 -1.95 23.38
CA LYS A 130 -8.40 -2.05 24.65
C LYS A 130 -8.43 -3.48 25.19
N ARG A 131 -8.61 -4.46 24.29
CA ARG A 131 -8.53 -5.88 24.65
C ARG A 131 -7.17 -6.24 25.21
N ALA A 132 -6.09 -5.69 24.67
CA ALA A 132 -4.71 -5.92 25.13
C ALA A 132 -4.45 -5.50 26.58
N ALA A 133 -5.28 -4.63 27.15
CA ALA A 133 -5.23 -4.30 28.57
C ALA A 133 -5.66 -5.47 29.49
N LYS A 134 -6.50 -6.39 28.98
CA LYS A 134 -7.10 -7.48 29.76
C LYS A 134 -6.62 -8.87 29.32
N GLU A 135 -6.25 -9.02 28.04
CA GLU A 135 -5.95 -10.32 27.44
C GLU A 135 -4.99 -10.21 26.27
N MET A 136 -4.46 -11.34 25.87
CA MET A 136 -3.64 -11.54 24.68
C MET A 136 -4.29 -12.66 23.85
N VAL A 137 -4.30 -12.51 22.54
CA VAL A 137 -4.79 -13.54 21.61
C VAL A 137 -3.66 -13.90 20.65
N ASN A 138 -3.27 -15.17 20.69
CA ASN A 138 -2.32 -15.76 19.76
C ASN A 138 -3.05 -16.48 18.65
N ILE A 139 -2.59 -16.31 17.41
CA ILE A 139 -3.17 -16.89 16.23
C ILE A 139 -2.21 -17.92 15.66
N GLU A 140 -2.72 -19.13 15.46
CA GLU A 140 -1.99 -20.21 14.82
C GLU A 140 -2.73 -20.64 13.56
N ILE A 141 -2.19 -20.30 12.38
CA ILE A 141 -2.78 -20.68 11.09
C ILE A 141 -2.58 -22.19 10.89
N THR A 142 -3.68 -22.92 10.75
CA THR A 142 -3.69 -24.37 10.59
C THR A 142 -3.65 -24.76 9.12
N SER A 143 -4.45 -24.08 8.29
CA SER A 143 -4.46 -24.33 6.84
C SER A 143 -4.90 -23.11 6.05
N VAL A 144 -4.43 -23.01 4.81
CA VAL A 144 -4.89 -22.04 3.80
C VAL A 144 -5.08 -22.79 2.50
N ILE A 145 -6.32 -22.92 2.06
CA ILE A 145 -6.70 -23.79 0.94
C ILE A 145 -7.45 -22.95 -0.10
N PRO A 146 -7.03 -22.93 -1.38
CA PRO A 146 -7.78 -22.29 -2.44
C PRO A 146 -9.11 -23.03 -2.65
N GLN A 147 -10.21 -22.29 -2.62
CA GLN A 147 -11.56 -22.80 -2.93
C GLN A 147 -12.00 -22.46 -4.35
N SER A 148 -11.49 -21.33 -4.86
CA SER A 148 -11.66 -20.88 -6.24
C SER A 148 -10.39 -20.11 -6.66
N PRO A 149 -10.27 -19.63 -7.91
CA PRO A 149 -9.12 -18.82 -8.34
C PRO A 149 -8.85 -17.60 -7.44
N ASP A 150 -9.91 -17.02 -6.85
CA ASP A 150 -9.84 -15.77 -6.12
C ASP A 150 -10.22 -15.92 -4.63
N THR A 151 -10.71 -17.11 -4.21
CA THR A 151 -11.21 -17.31 -2.84
C THR A 151 -10.41 -18.38 -2.11
N TRP A 152 -9.98 -18.06 -0.90
CA TRP A 152 -9.17 -18.89 -0.04
C TRP A 152 -9.91 -19.18 1.26
N GLN A 153 -9.94 -20.44 1.67
CA GLN A 153 -10.35 -20.83 3.00
C GLN A 153 -9.15 -20.80 3.92
N VAL A 154 -9.29 -20.09 5.04
CA VAL A 154 -8.28 -20.06 6.09
C VAL A 154 -8.86 -20.70 7.35
N ASP A 155 -8.17 -21.66 7.88
CA ASP A 155 -8.45 -22.27 9.18
C ASP A 155 -7.35 -21.89 10.16
N TRP A 156 -7.73 -21.48 11.37
CA TRP A 156 -6.78 -21.12 12.42
C TRP A 156 -7.32 -21.44 13.80
N THR A 157 -6.44 -21.45 14.78
CA THR A 157 -6.76 -21.61 16.20
C THR A 157 -6.44 -20.32 16.94
N GLU A 158 -7.39 -19.81 17.72
CA GLU A 158 -7.21 -18.68 18.62
C GLU A 158 -6.96 -19.17 20.05
N THR A 159 -5.85 -18.77 20.63
CA THR A 159 -5.52 -19.04 22.02
C THR A 159 -5.52 -17.75 22.81
N THR A 160 -6.51 -17.58 23.69
CA THR A 160 -6.62 -16.41 24.56
C THR A 160 -5.93 -16.67 25.91
N ARG A 161 -5.13 -15.70 26.34
CA ARG A 161 -4.43 -15.69 27.63
C ARG A 161 -4.72 -14.40 28.38
N ASP A 162 -4.69 -14.46 29.70
CA ASP A 162 -4.67 -13.25 30.51
C ASP A 162 -3.31 -12.55 30.49
N ARG A 163 -3.18 -11.44 31.22
CA ARG A 163 -1.96 -10.65 31.29
C ARG A 163 -0.82 -11.37 32.04
N GLN A 164 -1.11 -12.39 32.80
CA GLN A 164 -0.17 -13.26 33.52
C GLN A 164 0.26 -14.48 32.67
N GLY A 165 -0.32 -14.64 31.45
CA GLY A 165 -0.02 -15.75 30.54
C GLY A 165 -0.87 -16.99 30.78
N ALA A 166 -1.79 -16.99 31.75
CA ALA A 166 -2.68 -18.12 31.98
C ALA A 166 -3.75 -18.21 30.87
N LEU A 167 -4.13 -19.42 30.49
CA LEU A 167 -5.15 -19.67 29.49
C LEU A 167 -6.53 -19.18 29.96
N LYS A 168 -7.21 -18.42 29.11
CA LYS A 168 -8.62 -18.01 29.27
C LYS A 168 -9.51 -18.90 28.40
N GLY A 169 -9.83 -20.07 28.90
CA GLY A 169 -10.63 -21.05 28.16
C GLY A 169 -9.79 -21.96 27.25
N GLN A 170 -10.50 -22.79 26.50
CA GLN A 170 -9.87 -23.69 25.51
C GLN A 170 -9.53 -22.92 24.23
N PRO A 171 -8.47 -23.34 23.49
CA PRO A 171 -8.23 -22.83 22.16
C PRO A 171 -9.43 -23.05 21.25
N VAL A 172 -9.79 -22.00 20.48
CA VAL A 172 -11.00 -21.98 19.65
C VAL A 172 -10.60 -22.12 18.16
N PRO A 173 -11.02 -23.19 17.48
CA PRO A 173 -10.83 -23.30 16.04
C PRO A 173 -11.76 -22.33 15.32
N MET A 174 -11.22 -21.63 14.33
CA MET A 174 -11.92 -20.61 13.53
C MET A 174 -11.71 -20.87 12.04
N ARG A 175 -12.63 -20.37 11.23
CA ARG A 175 -12.58 -20.46 9.77
C ARG A 175 -13.12 -19.19 9.12
N ALA A 176 -12.48 -18.77 8.04
CA ALA A 176 -12.99 -17.71 7.17
C ALA A 176 -12.76 -18.03 5.69
N LEU A 177 -13.58 -17.42 4.84
CA LEU A 177 -13.35 -17.35 3.41
C LEU A 177 -12.87 -15.92 3.10
N VAL A 178 -11.74 -15.84 2.42
CA VAL A 178 -11.11 -14.58 2.03
C VAL A 178 -11.05 -14.56 0.51
N THR A 179 -11.74 -13.61 -0.09
CA THR A 179 -11.67 -13.36 -1.55
C THR A 179 -10.67 -12.27 -1.80
N VAL A 180 -9.74 -12.49 -2.72
CA VAL A 180 -8.66 -11.58 -3.05
C VAL A 180 -8.69 -11.21 -4.53
N TYR A 181 -8.24 -10.02 -4.85
CA TYR A 181 -7.97 -9.58 -6.20
C TYR A 181 -6.68 -8.77 -6.23
N THR A 182 -6.13 -8.54 -7.42
CA THR A 182 -4.94 -7.71 -7.61
C THR A 182 -5.32 -6.43 -8.32
N ALA A 183 -4.78 -5.31 -7.86
CA ALA A 183 -4.96 -4.02 -8.51
C ALA A 183 -3.62 -3.27 -8.60
N GLU A 184 -3.43 -2.54 -9.70
CA GLU A 184 -2.26 -1.68 -9.84
C GLU A 184 -2.34 -0.47 -8.89
N PRO A 185 -1.20 0.00 -8.37
CA PRO A 185 -1.15 1.22 -7.58
C PRO A 185 -1.70 2.42 -8.38
N THR A 186 -2.51 3.23 -7.74
CA THR A 186 -3.05 4.47 -8.29
C THR A 186 -2.31 5.67 -7.72
N SER A 187 -2.59 6.87 -8.23
CA SER A 187 -2.08 8.12 -7.68
C SER A 187 -2.55 8.40 -6.23
N GLN A 188 -3.53 7.65 -5.76
CA GLN A 188 -4.09 7.71 -4.40
C GLN A 188 -3.41 6.73 -3.43
N THR A 189 -2.62 5.79 -3.96
CA THR A 189 -1.92 4.79 -3.15
C THR A 189 -0.78 5.46 -2.39
N THR A 190 -0.79 5.37 -1.07
CA THR A 190 0.25 5.98 -0.24
C THR A 190 1.54 5.17 -0.24
N ASP A 191 2.67 5.81 0.08
CA ASP A 191 3.96 5.12 0.21
C ASP A 191 3.93 4.00 1.28
N GLU A 192 3.12 4.17 2.30
CA GLU A 192 2.92 3.16 3.34
C GLU A 192 2.15 1.94 2.82
N GLN A 193 1.10 2.16 2.04
CA GLN A 193 0.36 1.08 1.37
C GLN A 193 1.27 0.33 0.40
N LEU A 194 2.05 1.03 -0.42
CA LEU A 194 3.02 0.41 -1.33
C LEU A 194 4.07 -0.43 -0.60
N ARG A 195 4.53 0.03 0.56
CA ARG A 195 5.51 -0.70 1.37
C ARG A 195 4.94 -1.97 1.98
N ASN A 196 3.70 -1.94 2.45
CA ASN A 196 3.05 -3.06 3.12
C ASN A 196 2.32 -3.99 2.15
N ASN A 197 1.94 -3.51 0.97
CA ASN A 197 1.25 -4.26 -0.08
C ASN A 197 1.87 -3.96 -1.47
N PRO A 198 3.13 -4.32 -1.69
CA PRO A 198 3.85 -4.00 -2.94
C PRO A 198 3.27 -4.71 -4.16
N MET A 199 2.56 -5.81 -3.96
CA MET A 199 1.96 -6.63 -5.04
C MET A 199 0.53 -6.21 -5.37
N GLY A 200 -0.05 -5.23 -4.65
CA GLY A 200 -1.43 -4.78 -4.87
C GLY A 200 -2.47 -5.88 -4.67
N ILE A 201 -2.28 -6.73 -3.68
CA ILE A 201 -3.24 -7.78 -3.29
C ILE A 201 -4.26 -7.16 -2.33
N TYR A 202 -5.55 -7.20 -2.72
CA TYR A 202 -6.67 -6.65 -1.94
C TYR A 202 -7.74 -7.70 -1.68
#